data_7a2074811a70529833b1597108a7c42b
#
_entry.id   7a2074811a70529833b1597108a7c42b
#
_cell.length_a   1.000
_cell.length_b   1.000
_cell.length_c   1.000
_cell.angle_alpha   90.00
_cell.angle_beta   90.00
_cell.angle_gamma   90.00
#
_symmetry.space_group_name_H-M   'P 1'
#
loop_
_entity.id
_entity.type
_entity.pdbx_description
1 polymer ?
#
loop_
_entity_poly.entity_id
_entity_poly.type
_entity_poly.pdbx_seq_one_letter_code
_entity_poly.pdbx_strand_id
1 'polypeptide(L)'
;MDLQLKGKKALVSGSTAGIGLAIATTLASEGAAVIIAGRGNEKLQRARESIQSASGNKVDVVAVAADLATAEGGETMINAVADIDILVNNLGIYEAKSFFDLQDSDWMSVFLINVMSGIRLARHYMRGMLERNFGRIIFISSESGIMTPPEMIHYGLTKSAQLAVARGLAELTRGTNVTVNSVLPGPTRSEGVVDFLQSMASKPDPTPEEAEKEFFQKHRSSSLLQRLIDPREVANLTAFIASPLSSATNGAALRAEGGLIRSIY
;
A
#
# COMPACT_ATOMS: atom_id res chain seq x y z
N MET A 1 1.06 -20.36 10.94
CA MET A 1 1.79 -19.50 11.94
C MET A 1 0.75 -18.57 12.52
N ASP A 2 0.65 -18.47 13.83
CA ASP A 2 -0.19 -17.43 14.44
C ASP A 2 0.58 -16.11 14.43
N LEU A 3 0.05 -15.10 13.71
CA LEU A 3 0.68 -13.78 13.59
C LEU A 3 0.45 -12.89 14.81
N GLN A 4 -0.27 -13.33 15.83
CA GLN A 4 -0.55 -12.58 17.06
C GLN A 4 -1.22 -11.21 16.80
N LEU A 5 -2.08 -11.15 15.79
CA LEU A 5 -2.79 -9.93 15.42
C LEU A 5 -4.16 -9.78 16.12
N LYS A 6 -4.59 -10.81 16.84
CA LYS A 6 -5.85 -10.75 17.60
C LYS A 6 -5.84 -9.60 18.61
N GLY A 7 -6.89 -8.78 18.56
CA GLY A 7 -7.04 -7.61 19.43
C GLY A 7 -6.23 -6.38 19.00
N LYS A 8 -5.46 -6.44 17.91
CA LYS A 8 -4.80 -5.27 17.30
C LYS A 8 -5.78 -4.48 16.46
N LYS A 9 -5.59 -3.15 16.39
CA LYS A 9 -6.35 -2.25 15.53
C LYS A 9 -5.48 -1.83 14.33
N ALA A 10 -5.94 -2.10 13.13
CA ALA A 10 -5.22 -1.80 11.89
C ALA A 10 -5.98 -0.81 11.00
N LEU A 11 -5.36 0.30 10.66
CA LEU A 11 -5.86 1.24 9.64
C LEU A 11 -5.16 0.96 8.31
N VAL A 12 -5.95 0.71 7.27
CA VAL A 12 -5.45 0.54 5.90
C VAL A 12 -6.02 1.63 5.00
N SER A 13 -5.18 2.51 4.48
CA SER A 13 -5.62 3.55 3.55
C SER A 13 -5.79 2.99 2.13
N GLY A 14 -6.77 3.52 1.35
CA GLY A 14 -7.01 3.03 0.00
C GLY A 14 -7.45 1.56 -0.05
N SER A 15 -8.29 1.14 0.86
CA SER A 15 -8.62 -0.27 1.16
C SER A 15 -9.93 -0.75 0.54
N THR A 16 -10.49 -0.04 -0.44
CA THR A 16 -11.75 -0.43 -1.08
C THR A 16 -11.58 -1.39 -2.27
N ALA A 17 -10.34 -1.62 -2.72
CA ALA A 17 -10.01 -2.49 -3.86
C ALA A 17 -8.53 -2.91 -3.82
N GLY A 18 -8.14 -3.85 -4.69
CA GLY A 18 -6.76 -4.22 -5.00
C GLY A 18 -5.95 -4.64 -3.78
N ILE A 19 -4.70 -4.17 -3.71
CA ILE A 19 -3.74 -4.50 -2.63
C ILE A 19 -4.30 -4.09 -1.26
N GLY A 20 -4.88 -2.90 -1.14
CA GLY A 20 -5.40 -2.40 0.14
C GLY A 20 -6.55 -3.24 0.69
N LEU A 21 -7.47 -3.69 -0.17
CA LEU A 21 -8.54 -4.59 0.22
C LEU A 21 -8.00 -5.96 0.64
N ALA A 22 -7.04 -6.50 -0.11
CA ALA A 22 -6.41 -7.78 0.22
C ALA A 22 -5.67 -7.70 1.57
N ILE A 23 -4.93 -6.62 1.85
CA ILE A 23 -4.26 -6.40 3.13
C ILE A 23 -5.29 -6.33 4.27
N ALA A 24 -6.35 -5.50 4.12
CA ALA A 24 -7.39 -5.36 5.13
C ALA A 24 -8.07 -6.70 5.43
N THR A 25 -8.37 -7.48 4.38
CA THR A 25 -8.97 -8.82 4.50
C THR A 25 -8.03 -9.79 5.23
N THR A 26 -6.75 -9.80 4.88
CA THR A 26 -5.77 -10.69 5.52
C THR A 26 -5.60 -10.35 7.00
N LEU A 27 -5.46 -9.05 7.35
CA LEU A 27 -5.35 -8.62 8.74
C LEU A 27 -6.60 -8.98 9.56
N ALA A 28 -7.81 -8.82 8.99
CA ALA A 28 -9.06 -9.22 9.61
C ALA A 28 -9.15 -10.74 9.83
N SER A 29 -8.70 -11.53 8.86
CA SER A 29 -8.68 -12.99 8.95
C SER A 29 -7.70 -13.49 10.03
N GLU A 30 -6.63 -12.75 10.29
CA GLU A 30 -5.66 -12.98 11.37
C GLU A 30 -6.12 -12.40 12.74
N GLY A 31 -7.34 -11.87 12.81
CA GLY A 31 -7.98 -11.44 14.06
C GLY A 31 -7.79 -9.97 14.46
N ALA A 32 -7.26 -9.13 13.60
CA ALA A 32 -7.19 -7.69 13.84
C ALA A 32 -8.55 -7.02 13.58
N ALA A 33 -8.92 -6.06 14.42
CA ALA A 33 -9.96 -5.09 14.09
C ALA A 33 -9.43 -4.15 12.98
N VAL A 34 -10.21 -3.95 11.92
CA VAL A 34 -9.71 -3.23 10.73
C VAL A 34 -10.51 -1.96 10.48
N ILE A 35 -9.80 -0.87 10.26
CA ILE A 35 -10.36 0.39 9.80
C ILE A 35 -10.00 0.55 8.31
N ILE A 36 -11.02 0.74 7.47
CA ILE A 36 -10.87 0.96 6.04
C ILE A 36 -11.26 2.40 5.68
N ALA A 37 -10.58 2.95 4.67
CA ALA A 37 -10.79 4.30 4.22
C ALA A 37 -10.98 4.39 2.70
N GLY A 38 -11.89 5.26 2.29
CA GLY A 38 -12.17 5.56 0.89
C GLY A 38 -13.12 6.74 0.75
N ARG A 39 -13.31 7.23 -0.49
CA ARG A 39 -14.15 8.40 -0.77
C ARG A 39 -15.63 8.08 -0.98
N GLY A 40 -15.93 6.91 -1.51
CA GLY A 40 -17.27 6.51 -1.92
C GLY A 40 -17.91 5.55 -0.94
N ASN A 41 -19.06 5.94 -0.35
CA ASN A 41 -19.78 5.13 0.64
C ASN A 41 -20.14 3.74 0.14
N GLU A 42 -20.59 3.60 -1.11
CA GLU A 42 -20.99 2.31 -1.68
C GLU A 42 -19.81 1.34 -1.80
N LYS A 43 -18.64 1.81 -2.30
CA LYS A 43 -17.43 1.00 -2.38
C LYS A 43 -16.92 0.63 -0.99
N LEU A 44 -17.00 1.55 -0.02
CA LEU A 44 -16.63 1.29 1.37
C LEU A 44 -17.52 0.22 2.00
N GLN A 45 -18.83 0.29 1.79
CA GLN A 45 -19.76 -0.67 2.35
C GLN A 45 -19.55 -2.07 1.76
N ARG A 46 -19.37 -2.18 0.44
CA ARG A 46 -19.03 -3.45 -0.22
C ARG A 46 -17.72 -4.05 0.31
N ALA A 47 -16.69 -3.22 0.45
CA ALA A 47 -15.41 -3.66 0.99
C ALA A 47 -15.56 -4.14 2.45
N ARG A 48 -16.30 -3.41 3.28
CA ARG A 48 -16.59 -3.80 4.66
C ARG A 48 -17.27 -5.15 4.74
N GLU A 49 -18.34 -5.37 3.98
CA GLU A 49 -19.08 -6.63 3.94
C GLU A 49 -18.18 -7.80 3.48
N SER A 50 -17.37 -7.57 2.45
CA SER A 50 -16.42 -8.56 1.95
C SER A 50 -15.39 -8.97 3.03
N ILE A 51 -14.81 -8.00 3.73
CA ILE A 51 -13.83 -8.24 4.81
C ILE A 51 -14.50 -8.97 5.99
N GLN A 52 -15.69 -8.53 6.39
CA GLN A 52 -16.44 -9.17 7.47
C GLN A 52 -16.75 -10.64 7.14
N SER A 53 -17.24 -10.90 5.93
CA SER A 53 -17.52 -12.27 5.46
C SER A 53 -16.26 -13.13 5.47
N ALA A 54 -15.14 -12.62 4.93
CA ALA A 54 -13.88 -13.35 4.86
C ALA A 54 -13.28 -13.69 6.24
N SER A 55 -13.48 -12.80 7.23
CA SER A 55 -13.06 -13.04 8.62
C SER A 55 -14.05 -13.90 9.43
N GLY A 56 -15.14 -14.35 8.82
CA GLY A 56 -16.22 -15.08 9.49
C GLY A 56 -16.96 -14.23 10.53
N ASN A 57 -17.05 -12.93 10.34
CA ASN A 57 -17.65 -11.93 11.24
C ASN A 57 -17.06 -11.95 12.67
N LYS A 58 -15.77 -12.30 12.80
CA LYS A 58 -15.11 -12.44 14.10
C LYS A 58 -14.44 -11.16 14.60
N VAL A 59 -14.32 -10.14 13.74
CA VAL A 59 -13.63 -8.90 14.05
C VAL A 59 -14.45 -7.68 13.64
N ASP A 60 -14.20 -6.55 14.28
CA ASP A 60 -14.82 -5.28 13.89
C ASP A 60 -14.16 -4.74 12.62
N VAL A 61 -15.01 -4.31 11.67
CA VAL A 61 -14.59 -3.60 10.46
C VAL A 61 -15.28 -2.24 10.42
N VAL A 62 -14.51 -1.19 10.64
CA VAL A 62 -14.97 0.20 10.62
C VAL A 62 -14.66 0.83 9.28
N ALA A 63 -15.66 1.40 8.62
CA ALA A 63 -15.51 2.10 7.35
C ALA A 63 -15.60 3.61 7.58
N VAL A 64 -14.58 4.36 7.16
CA VAL A 64 -14.52 5.81 7.29
C VAL A 64 -14.47 6.45 5.89
N ALA A 65 -15.51 7.25 5.59
CA ALA A 65 -15.55 8.02 4.36
C ALA A 65 -14.66 9.26 4.50
N ALA A 66 -13.49 9.25 3.91
CA ALA A 66 -12.53 10.34 3.94
C ALA A 66 -11.65 10.36 2.68
N ASP A 67 -11.42 11.56 2.15
CA ASP A 67 -10.41 11.75 1.09
C ASP A 67 -9.04 12.01 1.72
N LEU A 68 -8.30 10.96 1.97
CA LEU A 68 -6.98 11.05 2.61
C LEU A 68 -5.92 11.78 1.77
N ALA A 69 -6.21 12.11 0.52
CA ALA A 69 -5.35 12.98 -0.30
C ALA A 69 -5.31 14.41 0.25
N THR A 70 -6.38 14.86 0.93
CA THR A 70 -6.50 16.21 1.51
C THR A 70 -6.12 16.25 2.99
N ALA A 71 -5.87 17.45 3.51
CA ALA A 71 -5.63 17.65 4.93
C ALA A 71 -6.91 17.38 5.74
N GLU A 72 -8.05 17.88 5.25
CA GLU A 72 -9.37 17.73 5.86
C GLU A 72 -9.80 16.27 5.97
N GLY A 73 -9.53 15.47 4.94
CA GLY A 73 -9.79 14.04 4.98
C GLY A 73 -8.89 13.31 5.98
N GLY A 74 -7.63 13.74 6.12
CA GLY A 74 -6.74 13.27 7.18
C GLY A 74 -7.29 13.58 8.57
N GLU A 75 -7.77 14.80 8.81
CA GLU A 75 -8.40 15.20 10.07
C GLU A 75 -9.71 14.43 10.34
N THR A 76 -10.53 14.23 9.32
CA THR A 76 -11.74 13.40 9.42
C THR A 76 -11.40 11.98 9.91
N MET A 77 -10.36 11.36 9.36
CA MET A 77 -9.91 10.03 9.80
C MET A 77 -9.41 10.05 11.25
N ILE A 78 -8.57 11.01 11.61
CA ILE A 78 -8.00 11.16 12.95
C ILE A 78 -9.10 11.36 14.00
N ASN A 79 -10.10 12.19 13.70
CA ASN A 79 -11.23 12.43 14.59
C ASN A 79 -12.14 11.19 14.74
N ALA A 80 -12.28 10.39 13.68
CA ALA A 80 -13.07 9.15 13.72
C ALA A 80 -12.36 8.02 14.47
N VAL A 81 -11.02 7.98 14.43
CA VAL A 81 -10.21 6.91 14.99
C VAL A 81 -9.02 7.50 15.72
N ALA A 82 -9.10 7.58 17.04
CA ALA A 82 -8.09 8.26 17.86
C ALA A 82 -6.76 7.50 17.95
N ASP A 83 -6.78 6.16 18.01
CA ASP A 83 -5.60 5.32 18.17
C ASP A 83 -5.68 4.02 17.35
N ILE A 84 -4.52 3.55 16.93
CA ILE A 84 -4.32 2.30 16.21
C ILE A 84 -2.98 1.66 16.60
N ASP A 85 -2.85 0.36 16.36
CA ASP A 85 -1.60 -0.40 16.54
C ASP A 85 -0.82 -0.53 15.25
N ILE A 86 -1.52 -0.58 14.11
CA ILE A 86 -0.96 -0.85 12.79
C ILE A 86 -1.49 0.20 11.81
N LEU A 87 -0.57 0.87 11.11
CA LEU A 87 -0.88 1.79 10.02
C LEU A 87 -0.32 1.26 8.72
N VAL A 88 -1.19 0.97 7.75
CA VAL A 88 -0.79 0.62 6.38
C VAL A 88 -1.12 1.77 5.43
N ASN A 89 -0.10 2.51 5.04
CA ASN A 89 -0.17 3.58 4.06
C ASN A 89 -0.13 3.00 2.65
N ASN A 90 -1.30 2.64 2.12
CA ASN A 90 -1.45 2.00 0.81
C ASN A 90 -2.07 2.94 -0.23
N LEU A 91 -2.70 4.06 0.16
CA LEU A 91 -3.31 4.99 -0.80
C LEU A 91 -2.27 5.44 -1.83
N GLY A 92 -2.62 5.33 -3.10
CA GLY A 92 -1.79 5.77 -4.20
C GLY A 92 -2.51 5.74 -5.54
N ILE A 93 -2.03 6.58 -6.44
CA ILE A 93 -2.43 6.62 -7.85
C ILE A 93 -1.19 6.49 -8.72
N TYR A 94 -1.38 6.05 -9.94
CA TYR A 94 -0.36 5.96 -10.98
C TYR A 94 -1.01 6.28 -12.34
N GLU A 95 -0.19 6.80 -13.23
CA GLU A 95 -0.56 7.11 -14.61
C GLU A 95 0.70 7.03 -15.47
N ALA A 96 0.59 6.44 -16.68
CA ALA A 96 1.65 6.57 -17.66
C ALA A 96 1.49 7.88 -18.42
N LYS A 97 2.53 8.71 -18.41
CA LYS A 97 2.56 10.00 -19.09
C LYS A 97 3.99 10.35 -19.48
N SER A 98 4.18 10.79 -20.72
CA SER A 98 5.49 11.23 -21.18
C SER A 98 6.03 12.36 -20.30
N PHE A 99 7.31 12.29 -19.96
CA PHE A 99 7.97 13.34 -19.17
C PHE A 99 7.77 14.75 -19.75
N PHE A 100 7.78 14.84 -21.07
CA PHE A 100 7.64 16.13 -21.77
C PHE A 100 6.22 16.70 -21.75
N ASP A 101 5.22 15.87 -21.41
CA ASP A 101 3.81 16.26 -21.31
C ASP A 101 3.35 16.52 -19.87
N LEU A 102 4.21 16.18 -18.87
CA LEU A 102 3.93 16.39 -17.45
C LEU A 102 3.93 17.87 -17.10
N GLN A 103 2.85 18.32 -16.44
CA GLN A 103 2.73 19.66 -15.86
C GLN A 103 3.06 19.60 -14.36
N ASP A 104 3.41 20.75 -13.76
CA ASP A 104 3.66 20.84 -12.31
C ASP A 104 2.49 20.30 -11.48
N SER A 105 1.25 20.50 -11.96
CA SER A 105 0.04 19.96 -11.32
C SER A 105 -0.01 18.43 -11.26
N ASP A 106 0.53 17.74 -12.27
CA ASP A 106 0.60 16.27 -12.28
C ASP A 106 1.54 15.79 -11.17
N TRP A 107 2.73 16.41 -11.06
CA TRP A 107 3.70 16.12 -10.00
C TRP A 107 3.11 16.35 -8.61
N MET A 108 2.46 17.49 -8.41
CA MET A 108 1.87 17.84 -7.12
C MET A 108 0.71 16.91 -6.76
N SER A 109 -0.12 16.55 -7.74
CA SER A 109 -1.25 15.63 -7.52
C SER A 109 -0.79 14.26 -7.01
N VAL A 110 0.15 13.61 -7.73
CA VAL A 110 0.65 12.29 -7.29
C VAL A 110 1.41 12.40 -5.96
N PHE A 111 2.13 13.49 -5.70
CA PHE A 111 2.84 13.70 -4.44
C PHE A 111 1.89 13.86 -3.25
N LEU A 112 0.85 14.67 -3.39
CA LEU A 112 -0.15 14.88 -2.34
C LEU A 112 -0.88 13.58 -1.98
N ILE A 113 -1.24 12.79 -2.99
CA ILE A 113 -1.97 11.53 -2.80
C ILE A 113 -1.03 10.44 -2.27
N ASN A 114 0.09 10.19 -2.93
CA ASN A 114 0.93 9.03 -2.64
C ASN A 114 1.84 9.22 -1.42
N VAL A 115 2.26 10.46 -1.15
CA VAL A 115 3.27 10.73 -0.10
C VAL A 115 2.64 11.45 1.09
N MET A 116 1.98 12.60 0.85
CA MET A 116 1.48 13.43 1.95
C MET A 116 0.35 12.76 2.74
N SER A 117 -0.48 11.94 2.11
CA SER A 117 -1.52 11.16 2.82
C SER A 117 -0.91 10.31 3.93
N GLY A 118 0.12 9.53 3.61
CA GLY A 118 0.82 8.66 4.56
C GLY A 118 1.60 9.44 5.62
N ILE A 119 2.22 10.57 5.25
CA ILE A 119 2.94 11.45 6.19
C ILE A 119 1.97 12.01 7.25
N ARG A 120 0.78 12.47 6.85
CA ARG A 120 -0.22 13.04 7.78
C ARG A 120 -0.66 12.00 8.81
N LEU A 121 -1.01 10.79 8.36
CA LEU A 121 -1.43 9.71 9.24
C LEU A 121 -0.28 9.23 10.15
N ALA A 122 0.92 9.01 9.59
CA ALA A 122 2.07 8.59 10.37
C ALA A 122 2.44 9.63 11.45
N ARG A 123 2.40 10.92 11.12
CA ARG A 123 2.67 12.02 12.07
C ARG A 123 1.73 11.99 13.28
N HIS A 124 0.47 11.66 13.06
CA HIS A 124 -0.51 11.57 14.14
C HIS A 124 -0.32 10.30 14.96
N TYR A 125 -0.44 9.13 14.33
CA TYR A 125 -0.53 7.86 15.05
C TYR A 125 0.78 7.42 15.68
N MET A 126 1.93 7.78 15.12
CA MET A 126 3.23 7.38 15.63
C MET A 126 3.49 7.87 17.06
N ARG A 127 2.97 9.04 17.45
CA ARG A 127 3.12 9.56 18.83
C ARG A 127 2.53 8.61 19.85
N GLY A 128 1.27 8.23 19.70
CA GLY A 128 0.63 7.26 20.59
C GLY A 128 1.27 5.87 20.52
N MET A 129 1.78 5.43 19.35
CA MET A 129 2.54 4.19 19.23
C MET A 129 3.82 4.21 20.06
N LEU A 130 4.57 5.30 20.01
CA LEU A 130 5.81 5.47 20.82
C LEU A 130 5.49 5.50 22.32
N GLU A 131 4.45 6.22 22.75
CA GLU A 131 4.01 6.28 24.15
C GLU A 131 3.58 4.91 24.69
N ARG A 132 2.86 4.12 23.91
CA ARG A 132 2.46 2.74 24.26
C ARG A 132 3.56 1.72 24.05
N ASN A 133 4.71 2.11 23.51
CA ASN A 133 5.83 1.25 23.15
C ASN A 133 5.44 0.08 22.27
N PHE A 134 4.49 0.27 21.35
CA PHE A 134 4.10 -0.68 20.31
C PHE A 134 3.46 0.02 19.13
N GLY A 135 3.88 -0.32 17.93
CA GLY A 135 3.30 0.16 16.69
C GLY A 135 3.96 -0.45 15.46
N ARG A 136 3.20 -0.52 14.38
CA ARG A 136 3.65 -0.96 13.05
C ARG A 136 3.20 0.05 12.01
N ILE A 137 4.15 0.71 11.37
CA ILE A 137 3.86 1.63 10.26
C ILE A 137 4.45 1.02 8.99
N ILE A 138 3.63 0.82 7.98
CA ILE A 138 4.01 0.17 6.73
C ILE A 138 3.61 1.07 5.58
N PHE A 139 4.57 1.42 4.72
CA PHE A 139 4.31 2.12 3.47
C PHE A 139 4.29 1.10 2.33
N ILE A 140 3.19 1.06 1.59
CA ILE A 140 3.12 0.28 0.35
C ILE A 140 3.70 1.15 -0.77
N SER A 141 5.00 0.97 -0.98
CA SER A 141 5.74 1.64 -2.04
C SER A 141 5.55 0.92 -3.38
N SER A 142 6.60 0.64 -4.10
CA SER A 142 6.64 -0.09 -5.37
C SER A 142 8.08 -0.45 -5.72
N GLU A 143 8.28 -1.44 -6.59
CA GLU A 143 9.56 -1.63 -7.29
C GLU A 143 10.00 -0.36 -8.02
N SER A 144 9.03 0.44 -8.49
CA SER A 144 9.27 1.72 -9.16
C SER A 144 9.94 2.78 -8.28
N GLY A 145 9.95 2.60 -6.97
CA GLY A 145 10.70 3.42 -6.03
C GLY A 145 12.21 3.16 -6.05
N ILE A 146 12.66 2.03 -6.60
CA ILE A 146 14.06 1.67 -6.79
C ILE A 146 14.42 1.69 -8.28
N MET A 147 13.56 1.14 -9.13
CA MET A 147 13.74 1.09 -10.57
C MET A 147 12.64 1.90 -11.26
N THR A 148 12.81 3.22 -11.29
CA THR A 148 11.82 4.15 -11.85
C THR A 148 11.60 3.91 -13.33
N PRO A 149 10.37 3.57 -13.77
CA PRO A 149 10.09 3.36 -15.18
C PRO A 149 10.02 4.69 -15.93
N PRO A 150 10.58 4.78 -17.16
CA PRO A 150 10.62 6.03 -17.91
C PRO A 150 9.22 6.56 -18.29
N GLU A 151 8.23 5.67 -18.39
CA GLU A 151 6.85 6.01 -18.68
C GLU A 151 6.06 6.56 -17.47
N MET A 152 6.65 6.51 -16.25
CA MET A 152 5.99 6.93 -15.01
C MET A 152 6.96 7.58 -14.02
N ILE A 153 7.78 8.52 -14.47
CA ILE A 153 8.85 9.14 -13.64
C ILE A 153 8.27 9.82 -12.39
N HIS A 154 7.18 10.59 -12.53
CA HIS A 154 6.52 11.28 -11.42
C HIS A 154 5.96 10.31 -10.37
N TYR A 155 5.44 9.15 -10.79
CA TYR A 155 5.03 8.09 -9.89
C TYR A 155 6.23 7.49 -9.15
N GLY A 156 7.28 7.10 -9.89
CA GLY A 156 8.50 6.54 -9.31
C GLY A 156 9.14 7.45 -8.25
N LEU A 157 9.17 8.76 -8.50
CA LEU A 157 9.60 9.76 -7.52
C LEU A 157 8.82 9.64 -6.21
N THR A 158 7.47 9.53 -6.28
CA THR A 158 6.66 9.41 -5.06
C THR A 158 6.92 8.11 -4.31
N LYS A 159 7.21 7.03 -5.02
CA LYS A 159 7.52 5.73 -4.42
C LYS A 159 8.91 5.71 -3.77
N SER A 160 9.90 6.38 -4.36
CA SER A 160 11.20 6.65 -3.73
C SER A 160 11.05 7.53 -2.48
N ALA A 161 10.22 8.58 -2.56
CA ALA A 161 9.95 9.45 -1.42
C ALA A 161 9.33 8.68 -0.23
N GLN A 162 8.43 7.72 -0.48
CA GLN A 162 7.88 6.85 0.57
C GLN A 162 8.97 6.03 1.26
N LEU A 163 9.97 5.50 0.53
CA LEU A 163 11.10 4.78 1.09
C LEU A 163 11.93 5.67 2.02
N ALA A 164 12.23 6.89 1.56
CA ALA A 164 12.99 7.87 2.36
C ALA A 164 12.24 8.28 3.63
N VAL A 165 10.93 8.53 3.53
CA VAL A 165 10.08 8.84 4.69
C VAL A 165 10.05 7.67 5.68
N ALA A 166 9.79 6.45 5.22
CA ALA A 166 9.74 5.27 6.07
C ALA A 166 11.08 5.05 6.80
N ARG A 167 12.20 5.16 6.07
CA ARG A 167 13.53 5.00 6.67
C ARG A 167 13.82 6.09 7.70
N GLY A 168 13.48 7.35 7.41
CA GLY A 168 13.66 8.46 8.36
C GLY A 168 12.78 8.32 9.60
N LEU A 169 11.53 7.89 9.47
CA LEU A 169 10.65 7.64 10.61
C LEU A 169 11.15 6.47 11.47
N ALA A 170 11.76 5.44 10.89
CA ALA A 170 12.34 4.33 11.63
C ALA A 170 13.45 4.79 12.59
N GLU A 171 14.23 5.84 12.25
CA GLU A 171 15.25 6.38 13.16
C GLU A 171 14.64 6.95 14.46
N LEU A 172 13.39 7.44 14.39
CA LEU A 172 12.69 7.97 15.57
C LEU A 172 12.20 6.87 16.52
N THR A 173 12.25 5.59 16.10
CA THR A 173 11.78 4.46 16.93
C THR A 173 12.88 3.80 17.76
N ARG A 174 14.09 4.35 17.75
CA ARG A 174 15.25 3.77 18.45
C ARG A 174 14.94 3.47 19.91
N GLY A 175 15.22 2.24 20.34
CA GLY A 175 15.00 1.78 21.71
C GLY A 175 13.55 1.48 22.07
N THR A 176 12.66 1.42 21.10
CA THR A 176 11.24 1.08 21.28
C THR A 176 10.85 -0.21 20.55
N ASN A 177 9.62 -0.67 20.79
CA ASN A 177 9.02 -1.79 20.04
C ASN A 177 8.17 -1.32 18.82
N VAL A 178 8.30 -0.06 18.41
CA VAL A 178 7.67 0.47 17.19
C VAL A 178 8.57 0.21 15.99
N THR A 179 8.01 -0.23 14.88
CA THR A 179 8.76 -0.41 13.62
C THR A 179 8.10 0.33 12.46
N VAL A 180 8.92 0.84 11.55
CA VAL A 180 8.48 1.49 10.33
C VAL A 180 9.20 0.84 9.14
N ASN A 181 8.43 0.27 8.21
CA ASN A 181 8.96 -0.46 7.06
C ASN A 181 8.23 -0.06 5.77
N SER A 182 8.82 -0.43 4.65
CA SER A 182 8.17 -0.34 3.34
C SER A 182 8.03 -1.73 2.73
N VAL A 183 6.90 -1.99 2.07
CA VAL A 183 6.70 -3.15 1.19
C VAL A 183 6.69 -2.63 -0.25
N LEU A 184 7.41 -3.31 -1.12
CA LEU A 184 7.60 -2.93 -2.52
C LEU A 184 6.94 -3.99 -3.43
N PRO A 185 5.65 -3.83 -3.77
CA PRO A 185 5.02 -4.68 -4.76
C PRO A 185 5.62 -4.46 -6.16
N GLY A 186 5.66 -5.50 -6.96
CA GLY A 186 5.74 -5.40 -8.41
C GLY A 186 4.36 -5.21 -9.04
N PRO A 187 4.26 -5.34 -10.37
CA PRO A 187 2.98 -5.27 -11.08
C PRO A 187 1.98 -6.27 -10.50
N THR A 188 0.91 -5.75 -9.87
CA THR A 188 -0.05 -6.53 -9.10
C THR A 188 -1.43 -6.44 -9.73
N ARG A 189 -2.14 -7.56 -9.81
CA ARG A 189 -3.45 -7.66 -10.46
C ARG A 189 -4.49 -6.80 -9.75
N SER A 190 -5.12 -5.89 -10.51
CA SER A 190 -6.29 -5.12 -10.09
C SER A 190 -7.06 -4.71 -11.35
N GLU A 191 -8.32 -4.28 -11.20
CA GLU A 191 -9.09 -3.78 -12.34
C GLU A 191 -8.33 -2.69 -13.10
N GLY A 192 -7.83 -1.67 -12.41
CA GLY A 192 -7.09 -0.58 -13.04
C GLY A 192 -5.75 -0.99 -13.68
N VAL A 193 -5.10 -2.07 -13.21
CA VAL A 193 -3.88 -2.60 -13.85
C VAL A 193 -4.21 -3.32 -15.14
N VAL A 194 -5.27 -4.09 -15.20
CA VAL A 194 -5.70 -4.77 -16.45
C VAL A 194 -5.98 -3.75 -17.53
N ASP A 195 -6.79 -2.73 -17.25
CA ASP A 195 -7.10 -1.65 -18.17
C ASP A 195 -5.82 -0.90 -18.64
N PHE A 196 -4.92 -0.64 -17.70
CA PHE A 196 -3.62 -0.02 -17.97
C PHE A 196 -2.78 -0.87 -18.94
N LEU A 197 -2.65 -2.19 -18.71
CA LEU A 197 -1.89 -3.07 -19.59
C LEU A 197 -2.49 -3.13 -20.99
N GLN A 198 -3.82 -3.18 -21.10
CA GLN A 198 -4.51 -3.16 -22.40
C GLN A 198 -4.25 -1.85 -23.16
N SER A 199 -4.22 -0.69 -22.45
CA SER A 199 -3.91 0.60 -23.05
C SER A 199 -2.47 0.73 -23.55
N MET A 200 -1.53 -0.04 -22.98
CA MET A 200 -0.11 -0.06 -23.37
C MET A 200 0.22 -1.09 -24.47
N ALA A 201 -0.71 -1.99 -24.78
CA ALA A 201 -0.47 -3.06 -25.73
C ALA A 201 -0.37 -2.50 -27.17
N SER A 202 0.49 -3.12 -27.98
CA SER A 202 0.69 -2.73 -29.38
C SER A 202 -0.45 -3.17 -30.32
N LYS A 203 -1.19 -4.22 -29.93
CA LYS A 203 -2.31 -4.76 -30.68
C LYS A 203 -3.58 -4.00 -30.32
N PRO A 204 -4.41 -3.60 -31.27
CA PRO A 204 -5.76 -3.11 -30.98
C PRO A 204 -6.59 -4.23 -30.34
N ASP A 205 -7.34 -3.89 -29.31
CA ASP A 205 -8.23 -4.80 -28.56
C ASP A 205 -7.54 -6.12 -28.10
N PRO A 206 -6.45 -6.05 -27.31
CA PRO A 206 -5.78 -7.24 -26.82
C PRO A 206 -6.63 -7.93 -25.74
N THR A 207 -6.56 -9.26 -25.64
CA THR A 207 -7.08 -9.92 -24.45
C THR A 207 -6.22 -9.56 -23.22
N PRO A 208 -6.76 -9.66 -22.01
CA PRO A 208 -5.98 -9.43 -20.79
C PRO A 208 -4.68 -10.25 -20.75
N GLU A 209 -4.71 -11.50 -21.17
CA GLU A 209 -3.57 -12.41 -21.21
C GLU A 209 -2.52 -11.99 -22.24
N GLU A 210 -2.96 -11.54 -23.43
CA GLU A 210 -2.06 -11.01 -24.46
C GLU A 210 -1.37 -9.74 -23.97
N ALA A 211 -2.11 -8.81 -23.35
CA ALA A 211 -1.59 -7.56 -22.80
C ALA A 211 -0.61 -7.84 -21.65
N GLU A 212 -0.92 -8.75 -20.73
CA GLU A 212 -0.04 -9.16 -19.63
C GLU A 212 1.27 -9.75 -20.17
N LYS A 213 1.19 -10.67 -21.13
CA LYS A 213 2.37 -11.28 -21.74
C LYS A 213 3.26 -10.25 -22.43
N GLU A 214 2.67 -9.36 -23.24
CA GLU A 214 3.41 -8.30 -23.91
C GLU A 214 4.08 -7.35 -22.92
N PHE A 215 3.38 -6.95 -21.85
CA PHE A 215 3.90 -6.09 -20.81
C PHE A 215 5.15 -6.68 -20.16
N PHE A 216 5.13 -7.94 -19.75
CA PHE A 216 6.30 -8.58 -19.16
C PHE A 216 7.44 -8.73 -20.16
N GLN A 217 7.16 -8.98 -21.42
CA GLN A 217 8.21 -9.08 -22.44
C GLN A 217 8.89 -7.74 -22.75
N LYS A 218 8.12 -6.64 -22.83
CA LYS A 218 8.62 -5.33 -23.26
C LYS A 218 9.01 -4.41 -22.13
N HIS A 219 8.18 -4.34 -21.09
CA HIS A 219 8.31 -3.31 -20.03
C HIS A 219 8.87 -3.86 -18.72
N ARG A 220 8.70 -5.15 -18.44
CA ARG A 220 9.16 -5.78 -17.19
C ARG A 220 9.87 -7.12 -17.44
N SER A 221 10.71 -7.16 -18.45
CA SER A 221 11.41 -8.38 -18.90
C SER A 221 12.35 -8.99 -17.85
N SER A 222 12.78 -8.21 -16.85
CA SER A 222 13.59 -8.70 -15.74
C SER A 222 12.81 -9.46 -14.67
N SER A 223 11.49 -9.40 -14.66
CA SER A 223 10.67 -10.15 -13.68
C SER A 223 10.95 -11.66 -13.80
N LEU A 224 11.22 -12.32 -12.69
CA LEU A 224 11.40 -13.77 -12.66
C LEU A 224 10.06 -14.51 -12.68
N LEU A 225 8.97 -13.88 -12.19
CA LEU A 225 7.64 -14.47 -12.20
C LEU A 225 6.96 -14.43 -13.58
N GLN A 226 7.25 -13.43 -14.39
CA GLN A 226 6.65 -13.20 -15.73
C GLN A 226 5.10 -13.23 -15.71
N ARG A 227 4.48 -12.78 -14.62
CA ARG A 227 3.03 -12.65 -14.42
C ARG A 227 2.71 -11.52 -13.45
N LEU A 228 1.48 -11.06 -13.46
CA LEU A 228 0.97 -10.18 -12.40
C LEU A 228 0.97 -10.92 -11.05
N ILE A 229 1.33 -10.18 -10.01
CA ILE A 229 1.29 -10.64 -8.62
C ILE A 229 -0.17 -10.66 -8.16
N ASP A 230 -0.58 -11.70 -7.43
CA ASP A 230 -1.90 -11.69 -6.76
C ASP A 230 -1.82 -10.71 -5.56
N PRO A 231 -2.81 -9.84 -5.36
CA PRO A 231 -2.85 -8.93 -4.21
C PRO A 231 -2.62 -9.61 -2.86
N ARG A 232 -3.01 -10.88 -2.72
CA ARG A 232 -2.78 -11.67 -1.50
C ARG A 232 -1.31 -11.98 -1.26
N GLU A 233 -0.48 -12.10 -2.31
CA GLU A 233 0.96 -12.32 -2.14
C GLU A 233 1.61 -11.11 -1.46
N VAL A 234 1.17 -9.89 -1.80
CA VAL A 234 1.58 -8.65 -1.12
C VAL A 234 0.99 -8.56 0.29
N ALA A 235 -0.27 -8.93 0.45
CA ALA A 235 -0.97 -8.89 1.73
C ALA A 235 -0.35 -9.83 2.77
N ASN A 236 0.08 -11.02 2.36
CA ASN A 236 0.75 -11.99 3.23
C ASN A 236 2.05 -11.43 3.83
N LEU A 237 2.90 -10.82 3.01
CA LEU A 237 4.12 -10.16 3.49
C LEU A 237 3.77 -8.99 4.42
N THR A 238 2.78 -8.18 4.04
CA THR A 238 2.34 -7.03 4.84
C THR A 238 1.79 -7.47 6.20
N ALA A 239 1.01 -8.54 6.27
CA ALA A 239 0.50 -9.09 7.53
C ALA A 239 1.62 -9.61 8.44
N PHE A 240 2.66 -10.27 7.88
CA PHE A 240 3.83 -10.65 8.65
C PHE A 240 4.56 -9.43 9.22
N ILE A 241 4.77 -8.38 8.42
CA ILE A 241 5.43 -7.14 8.87
C ILE A 241 4.58 -6.36 9.88
N ALA A 242 3.26 -6.50 9.84
CA ALA A 242 2.35 -5.95 10.84
C ALA A 242 2.37 -6.70 12.18
N SER A 243 2.87 -7.92 12.19
CA SER A 243 2.91 -8.79 13.36
C SER A 243 3.95 -8.36 14.41
N PRO A 244 3.70 -8.63 15.70
CA PRO A 244 4.75 -8.58 16.73
C PRO A 244 5.96 -9.46 16.41
N LEU A 245 5.78 -10.56 15.65
CA LEU A 245 6.84 -11.51 15.28
C LEU A 245 7.91 -10.89 14.37
N SER A 246 7.61 -9.78 13.68
CA SER A 246 8.55 -9.07 12.81
C SER A 246 9.38 -8.00 13.54
N SER A 247 9.51 -8.09 14.87
CA SER A 247 10.14 -7.05 15.71
C SER A 247 11.59 -6.71 15.33
N ALA A 248 12.33 -7.62 14.72
CA ALA A 248 13.69 -7.38 14.24
C ALA A 248 13.74 -6.65 12.87
N THR A 249 12.61 -6.46 12.22
CA THR A 249 12.51 -5.79 10.91
C THR A 249 12.07 -4.35 11.12
N ASN A 250 13.02 -3.41 11.00
CA ASN A 250 12.76 -1.99 11.17
C ASN A 250 13.62 -1.16 10.20
N GLY A 251 13.02 -0.19 9.53
CA GLY A 251 13.66 0.64 8.52
C GLY A 251 13.95 -0.09 7.20
N ALA A 252 13.33 -1.24 6.98
CA ALA A 252 13.56 -2.09 5.82
C ALA A 252 12.66 -1.74 4.64
N ALA A 253 13.16 -1.99 3.43
CA ALA A 253 12.42 -1.99 2.17
C ALA A 253 12.29 -3.45 1.68
N LEU A 254 11.13 -4.05 1.91
CA LEU A 254 10.89 -5.47 1.67
C LEU A 254 10.19 -5.69 0.32
N ARG A 255 10.79 -6.52 -0.51
CA ARG A 255 10.35 -6.72 -1.88
C ARG A 255 9.33 -7.86 -2.00
N ALA A 256 8.21 -7.55 -2.65
CA ALA A 256 7.20 -8.51 -3.11
C ALA A 256 6.93 -8.25 -4.62
N GLU A 257 8.01 -8.26 -5.44
CA GLU A 257 8.02 -7.73 -6.80
C GLU A 257 8.38 -8.77 -7.87
N GLY A 258 8.45 -10.03 -7.47
CA GLY A 258 8.65 -11.13 -8.41
C GLY A 258 10.06 -11.21 -9.00
N GLY A 259 11.08 -10.68 -8.32
CA GLY A 259 12.46 -10.70 -8.77
C GLY A 259 12.73 -9.75 -9.94
N LEU A 260 11.95 -8.67 -10.04
CA LEU A 260 12.06 -7.69 -11.12
C LEU A 260 13.31 -6.81 -10.94
N ILE A 261 13.62 -6.43 -9.69
CA ILE A 261 14.80 -5.62 -9.38
C ILE A 261 16.04 -6.49 -9.31
N ARG A 262 16.99 -6.23 -10.20
CA ARG A 262 18.27 -6.96 -10.30
C ARG A 262 19.32 -6.50 -9.26
N SER A 263 18.94 -6.42 -8.01
CA SER A 263 19.82 -6.06 -6.90
C SER A 263 19.80 -7.15 -5.86
N ILE A 264 20.92 -7.38 -5.20
CA ILE A 264 21.03 -8.29 -4.06
C ILE A 264 20.63 -7.62 -2.73
N TYR A 265 20.40 -6.29 -2.75
CA TYR A 265 19.98 -5.49 -1.61
C TYR A 265 18.54 -4.99 -1.80
#